data_e1d54ed143a5b784ddf917f91853ee46
#
_entry.id   e1d54ed143a5b784ddf917f91853ee46
#
_cell.length_a   1.000
_cell.length_b   1.000
_cell.length_c   1.000
_cell.angle_alpha   90.00
_cell.angle_beta   90.00
_cell.angle_gamma   90.00
#
_symmetry.space_group_name_H-M   'P 1'
#
loop_
_entity.id
_entity.type
_entity.pdbx_description
1 polymer ?
#
loop_
_entity_poly.entity_id
_entity_poly.type
_entity_poly.pdbx_seq_one_letter_code
_entity_poly.pdbx_strand_id
1 'polypeptide(L)'
;MRSRMNVFRIILPAALLAPAAVAQEAKRPPITGIAYVRIYAKDQVASQRFYTGELLLPKASCSAQDCARYQVGKDQYVEVVKADQQPPGLQVIAFRTTDAEGLRRYLAAHNQMVPAAVRTREDGSAEFELTDAEGHRVAFLESPADSDRQGAISHRLIHVGFIVRDRAAMDRLYKDLLGFRPYWHGGMKPDRTDWVSSQVPEGTDWLEYMLNVPADASRHVIGVMNHLSLGVESMDATDAALQRTGWRPHGEEHTQMGLDGKYQLNVFDPDDVRVEFMTFTPSQKPCCSDFTGPHPKP
;
A
#
# COMPACT_ATOMS: atom_id res chain seq x y z
N MET A 1 -52.47 48.16 -65.23
CA MET A 1 -51.93 48.11 -63.84
C MET A 1 -51.57 46.69 -63.50
N ARG A 2 -50.26 46.34 -63.48
CA ARG A 2 -49.78 45.01 -63.13
C ARG A 2 -49.14 45.10 -61.72
N SER A 3 -49.82 44.47 -60.78
CA SER A 3 -49.29 44.33 -59.34
C SER A 3 -48.16 43.32 -59.32
N ARG A 4 -46.99 43.75 -58.79
CA ARG A 4 -45.85 42.86 -58.51
C ARG A 4 -45.97 42.35 -57.07
N MET A 5 -46.08 41.05 -56.89
CA MET A 5 -46.13 40.37 -55.67
C MET A 5 -44.67 40.11 -55.24
N ASN A 6 -44.21 40.73 -54.13
CA ASN A 6 -42.93 40.48 -53.54
C ASN A 6 -43.04 39.23 -52.67
N VAL A 7 -42.25 38.19 -53.03
CA VAL A 7 -42.09 36.98 -52.21
C VAL A 7 -40.89 37.16 -51.27
N PHE A 8 -41.21 37.35 -50.01
CA PHE A 8 -40.14 37.30 -48.93
C PHE A 8 -39.74 35.86 -48.71
N ARG A 9 -38.45 35.51 -49.01
CA ARG A 9 -37.88 34.25 -48.64
C ARG A 9 -37.34 34.40 -47.22
N ILE A 10 -37.95 33.68 -46.26
CA ILE A 10 -37.44 33.51 -44.90
C ILE A 10 -36.33 32.45 -44.95
N ILE A 11 -35.09 32.85 -44.67
CA ILE A 11 -33.96 31.94 -44.50
C ILE A 11 -33.93 31.58 -43.01
N LEU A 12 -34.31 30.35 -42.66
CA LEU A 12 -34.08 29.80 -41.30
C LEU A 12 -32.59 29.44 -41.17
N PRO A 13 -31.91 29.86 -40.09
CA PRO A 13 -30.57 29.39 -39.83
C PRO A 13 -30.60 27.91 -39.38
N ALA A 14 -29.93 27.04 -40.10
CA ALA A 14 -29.68 25.67 -39.65
C ALA A 14 -28.72 25.69 -38.46
N ALA A 15 -29.22 25.41 -37.25
CA ALA A 15 -28.40 25.19 -36.08
C ALA A 15 -27.63 23.88 -36.28
N LEU A 16 -26.31 23.97 -36.48
CA LEU A 16 -25.42 22.85 -36.46
C LEU A 16 -25.30 22.35 -35.00
N LEU A 17 -26.01 21.29 -34.68
CA LEU A 17 -25.77 20.52 -33.44
C LEU A 17 -24.43 19.78 -33.61
N ALA A 18 -23.37 20.30 -32.98
CA ALA A 18 -22.13 19.58 -32.82
C ALA A 18 -22.40 18.32 -31.95
N PRO A 19 -21.99 17.13 -32.37
CA PRO A 19 -22.10 15.95 -31.51
C PRO A 19 -21.31 16.18 -30.25
N ALA A 20 -21.98 16.09 -29.09
CA ALA A 20 -21.29 16.00 -27.81
C ALA A 20 -20.42 14.73 -27.84
N ALA A 21 -19.11 14.90 -27.93
CA ALA A 21 -18.18 13.81 -27.75
C ALA A 21 -18.44 13.24 -26.35
N VAL A 22 -19.01 12.06 -26.25
CA VAL A 22 -19.06 11.28 -25.01
C VAL A 22 -17.60 11.04 -24.66
N ALA A 23 -17.07 11.78 -23.70
CA ALA A 23 -15.75 11.53 -23.16
C ALA A 23 -15.77 10.09 -22.63
N GLN A 24 -15.06 9.20 -23.30
CA GLN A 24 -14.88 7.84 -22.84
C GLN A 24 -14.22 7.92 -21.46
N GLU A 25 -14.92 7.42 -20.44
CA GLU A 25 -14.42 7.43 -19.07
C GLU A 25 -13.04 6.77 -19.06
N ALA A 26 -12.03 7.50 -18.61
CA ALA A 26 -10.66 7.01 -18.65
C ALA A 26 -10.55 5.77 -17.75
N LYS A 27 -10.13 4.65 -18.34
CA LYS A 27 -9.94 3.41 -17.60
C LYS A 27 -8.83 3.61 -16.55
N ARG A 28 -9.07 3.18 -15.33
CA ARG A 28 -8.06 3.19 -14.27
C ARG A 28 -6.82 2.38 -14.70
N PRO A 29 -5.60 2.94 -14.62
CA PRO A 29 -4.36 2.18 -14.79
C PRO A 29 -4.22 1.05 -13.77
N PRO A 30 -3.53 -0.06 -14.12
CA PRO A 30 -3.32 -1.19 -13.22
C PRO A 30 -2.57 -0.80 -11.94
N ILE A 31 -2.96 -1.41 -10.80
CA ILE A 31 -2.25 -1.38 -9.52
C ILE A 31 -1.87 -2.81 -9.17
N THR A 32 -0.58 -3.14 -9.28
CA THR A 32 -0.12 -4.52 -9.39
C THR A 32 0.46 -5.11 -8.11
N GLY A 33 0.77 -4.29 -7.11
CA GLY A 33 1.35 -4.74 -5.84
C GLY A 33 1.71 -3.59 -4.93
N ILE A 34 2.32 -3.91 -3.80
CA ILE A 34 2.98 -2.95 -2.93
C ILE A 34 4.36 -2.67 -3.52
N ALA A 35 4.76 -1.40 -3.61
CA ALA A 35 6.07 -0.99 -4.08
C ALA A 35 7.04 -0.81 -2.90
N TYR A 36 6.65 -0.02 -1.91
CA TYR A 36 7.46 0.20 -0.72
C TYR A 36 6.61 0.70 0.46
N VAL A 37 7.21 0.68 1.63
CA VAL A 37 6.77 1.47 2.78
C VAL A 37 7.84 2.48 3.15
N ARG A 38 7.44 3.67 3.64
CA ARG A 38 8.37 4.66 4.18
C ARG A 38 8.16 4.81 5.68
N ILE A 39 9.26 4.62 6.41
CA ILE A 39 9.32 4.73 7.86
C ILE A 39 10.18 5.94 8.20
N TYR A 40 9.68 6.79 9.10
CA TYR A 40 10.45 7.86 9.70
C TYR A 40 11.11 7.36 10.98
N ALA A 41 12.45 7.39 11.02
CA ALA A 41 13.25 6.83 12.11
C ALA A 41 13.92 7.93 12.93
N LYS A 42 13.89 7.79 14.24
CA LYS A 42 14.66 8.66 15.17
C LYS A 42 16.15 8.42 15.06
N ASP A 43 16.54 7.14 14.95
CA ASP A 43 17.92 6.70 14.85
C ASP A 43 18.10 5.78 13.63
N GLN A 44 18.61 6.36 12.54
CA GLN A 44 18.88 5.61 11.31
C GLN A 44 19.98 4.54 11.47
N VAL A 45 20.88 4.68 12.42
CA VAL A 45 21.93 3.68 12.70
C VAL A 45 21.31 2.45 13.35
N ALA A 46 20.40 2.66 14.32
CA ALA A 46 19.64 1.58 14.93
C ALA A 46 18.74 0.88 13.89
N SER A 47 18.02 1.65 13.07
CA SER A 47 17.21 1.10 11.97
C SER A 47 18.06 0.29 10.97
N GLN A 48 19.25 0.77 10.62
CA GLN A 48 20.13 0.00 9.73
C GLN A 48 20.55 -1.32 10.35
N ARG A 49 20.88 -1.36 11.66
CA ARG A 49 21.20 -2.63 12.34
C ARG A 49 20.05 -3.61 12.29
N PHE A 50 18.85 -3.13 12.54
CA PHE A 50 17.64 -3.94 12.48
C PHE A 50 17.39 -4.47 11.06
N TYR A 51 17.19 -3.60 10.06
CA TYR A 51 16.82 -4.03 8.70
C TYR A 51 17.93 -4.83 8.01
N THR A 52 19.21 -4.43 8.16
CA THR A 52 20.33 -5.13 7.49
C THR A 52 20.91 -6.26 8.34
N GLY A 53 21.02 -6.06 9.65
CA GLY A 53 21.67 -7.02 10.54
C GLY A 53 20.76 -8.14 11.00
N GLU A 54 19.53 -7.81 11.39
CA GLU A 54 18.58 -8.79 11.92
C GLU A 54 17.67 -9.37 10.82
N LEU A 55 17.07 -8.52 9.99
CA LEU A 55 16.17 -8.98 8.93
C LEU A 55 16.88 -9.39 7.63
N LEU A 56 18.20 -9.16 7.54
CA LEU A 56 19.04 -9.48 6.38
C LEU A 56 18.51 -8.87 5.05
N LEU A 57 17.96 -7.66 5.12
CA LEU A 57 17.57 -6.91 3.95
C LEU A 57 18.77 -6.09 3.43
N PRO A 58 19.25 -6.33 2.21
CA PRO A 58 20.41 -5.63 1.70
C PRO A 58 20.12 -4.14 1.49
N LYS A 59 21.05 -3.30 1.95
CA LYS A 59 20.97 -1.85 1.75
C LYS A 59 21.16 -1.52 0.28
N ALA A 60 20.30 -0.68 -0.26
CA ALA A 60 20.36 -0.11 -1.60
C ALA A 60 20.54 1.40 -1.55
N SER A 61 20.90 1.99 -2.68
CA SER A 61 20.99 3.45 -2.81
C SER A 61 19.62 4.11 -2.63
N CYS A 62 19.62 5.26 -1.97
CA CYS A 62 18.47 6.13 -1.85
C CYS A 62 18.90 7.54 -2.27
N SER A 63 18.13 8.14 -3.15
CA SER A 63 18.46 9.42 -3.77
C SER A 63 18.17 10.64 -2.88
N ALA A 64 17.30 10.50 -1.88
CA ALA A 64 17.02 11.59 -0.95
C ALA A 64 18.12 11.69 0.12
N GLN A 65 18.42 12.92 0.55
CA GLN A 65 19.27 13.14 1.71
C GLN A 65 18.64 12.50 2.95
N ASP A 66 19.46 11.92 3.83
CA ASP A 66 19.03 11.25 5.06
C ASP A 66 18.02 10.09 4.84
N CYS A 67 18.20 9.36 3.76
CA CYS A 67 17.39 8.22 3.37
C CYS A 67 18.23 6.95 3.26
N ALA A 68 17.64 5.81 3.60
CA ALA A 68 18.19 4.47 3.33
C ALA A 68 17.09 3.57 2.78
N ARG A 69 17.41 2.74 1.78
CA ARG A 69 16.52 1.70 1.27
C ARG A 69 17.05 0.33 1.68
N TYR A 70 16.14 -0.54 2.07
CA TYR A 70 16.39 -1.94 2.42
C TYR A 70 15.55 -2.80 1.49
N GLN A 71 16.21 -3.52 0.59
CA GLN A 71 15.55 -4.28 -0.47
C GLN A 71 14.89 -5.53 0.09
N VAL A 72 13.60 -5.71 -0.16
CA VAL A 72 12.83 -6.91 0.21
C VAL A 72 12.80 -7.86 -0.97
N GLY A 73 12.07 -7.54 -2.01
CA GLY A 73 11.98 -8.26 -3.28
C GLY A 73 12.66 -7.49 -4.40
N LYS A 74 12.61 -7.97 -5.61
CA LYS A 74 13.22 -7.31 -6.77
C LYS A 74 12.71 -5.89 -6.98
N ASP A 75 11.45 -5.66 -6.67
CA ASP A 75 10.70 -4.45 -6.95
C ASP A 75 10.01 -3.87 -5.70
N GLN A 76 10.40 -4.37 -4.50
CA GLN A 76 9.83 -3.97 -3.22
C GLN A 76 10.93 -3.65 -2.20
N TYR A 77 10.75 -2.58 -1.42
CA TYR A 77 11.72 -2.17 -0.41
C TYR A 77 11.07 -1.46 0.80
N VAL A 78 11.82 -1.39 1.89
CA VAL A 78 11.55 -0.50 3.01
C VAL A 78 12.44 0.73 2.85
N GLU A 79 11.84 1.92 2.84
CA GLU A 79 12.55 3.20 2.80
C GLU A 79 12.53 3.82 4.20
N VAL A 80 13.69 4.06 4.77
CA VAL A 80 13.83 4.68 6.08
C VAL A 80 14.40 6.08 5.91
N VAL A 81 13.68 7.07 6.41
CA VAL A 81 14.03 8.49 6.36
C VAL A 81 14.17 9.02 7.78
N LYS A 82 15.08 9.96 8.01
CA LYS A 82 15.23 10.58 9.31
C LYS A 82 13.97 11.34 9.73
N ALA A 83 13.52 11.12 10.95
CA ALA A 83 12.38 11.78 11.54
C ALA A 83 12.77 13.16 12.12
N ASP A 84 12.83 14.19 11.27
CA ASP A 84 13.14 15.54 11.75
C ASP A 84 11.91 16.23 12.36
N GLN A 85 10.89 16.47 11.53
CA GLN A 85 9.65 17.15 11.95
C GLN A 85 8.42 16.24 11.86
N GLN A 86 8.59 15.04 11.35
CA GLN A 86 7.51 14.05 11.22
C GLN A 86 7.54 13.09 12.42
N PRO A 87 6.39 12.63 12.89
CA PRO A 87 6.35 11.58 13.90
C PRO A 87 7.04 10.32 13.37
N PRO A 88 7.88 9.66 14.18
CA PRO A 88 8.50 8.41 13.77
C PRO A 88 7.47 7.28 13.64
N GLY A 89 7.80 6.29 12.81
CA GLY A 89 6.94 5.16 12.49
C GLY A 89 6.61 5.06 11.00
N LEU A 90 5.74 4.13 10.62
CA LEU A 90 5.27 3.96 9.26
C LEU A 90 4.39 5.14 8.85
N GLN A 91 4.76 5.85 7.79
CA GLN A 91 4.13 7.10 7.38
C GLN A 91 3.62 7.09 5.93
N VAL A 92 4.19 6.26 5.05
CA VAL A 92 3.75 6.16 3.66
C VAL A 92 3.65 4.71 3.25
N ILE A 93 2.57 4.36 2.59
CA ILE A 93 2.40 3.10 1.88
C ILE A 93 2.40 3.41 0.39
N ALA A 94 3.24 2.73 -0.38
CA ALA A 94 3.32 2.91 -1.82
C ALA A 94 2.86 1.67 -2.57
N PHE A 95 1.95 1.88 -3.52
CA PHE A 95 1.50 0.84 -4.45
C PHE A 95 2.15 1.01 -5.81
N ARG A 96 2.40 -0.11 -6.49
CA ARG A 96 2.97 -0.11 -7.83
C ARG A 96 1.87 0.05 -8.87
N THR A 97 2.11 0.93 -9.82
CA THR A 97 1.27 1.10 -11.01
C THR A 97 2.12 0.98 -12.28
N THR A 98 1.47 0.71 -13.40
CA THR A 98 2.12 0.67 -14.71
C THR A 98 2.06 2.01 -15.45
N ASP A 99 1.32 2.99 -14.91
CA ASP A 99 1.17 4.34 -15.47
C ASP A 99 0.80 5.32 -14.35
N ALA A 100 1.80 5.94 -13.75
CA ALA A 100 1.60 6.86 -12.62
C ALA A 100 0.88 8.14 -13.04
N GLU A 101 1.21 8.70 -14.20
CA GLU A 101 0.54 9.92 -14.67
C GLU A 101 -0.90 9.65 -15.11
N GLY A 102 -1.17 8.52 -15.76
CA GLY A 102 -2.52 8.10 -16.10
C GLY A 102 -3.37 7.88 -14.85
N LEU A 103 -2.83 7.24 -13.80
CA LEU A 103 -3.52 7.02 -12.53
C LEU A 103 -3.77 8.34 -11.80
N ARG A 104 -2.80 9.26 -11.78
CA ARG A 104 -2.97 10.59 -11.20
C ARG A 104 -4.12 11.36 -11.89
N ARG A 105 -4.15 11.34 -13.25
CA ARG A 105 -5.24 11.97 -14.02
C ARG A 105 -6.60 11.32 -13.79
N TYR A 106 -6.62 9.98 -13.72
CA TYR A 106 -7.83 9.24 -13.38
C TYR A 106 -8.41 9.68 -12.03
N LEU A 107 -7.57 9.74 -10.99
CA LEU A 107 -7.96 10.18 -9.66
C LEU A 107 -8.42 11.65 -9.62
N ALA A 108 -7.74 12.54 -10.33
CA ALA A 108 -8.16 13.94 -10.48
C ALA A 108 -9.54 14.07 -11.14
N ALA A 109 -9.81 13.28 -12.18
CA ALA A 109 -11.12 13.27 -12.88
C ALA A 109 -12.26 12.76 -11.96
N HIS A 110 -11.92 11.99 -10.92
CA HIS A 110 -12.85 11.51 -9.89
C HIS A 110 -12.80 12.34 -8.59
N ASN A 111 -12.40 13.60 -8.70
CA ASN A 111 -12.38 14.57 -7.60
C ASN A 111 -11.48 14.20 -6.41
N GLN A 112 -10.43 13.39 -6.63
CA GLN A 112 -9.41 13.17 -5.63
C GLN A 112 -8.38 14.30 -5.67
N MET A 113 -7.95 14.77 -4.49
CA MET A 113 -6.86 15.72 -4.39
C MET A 113 -5.54 15.02 -4.69
N VAL A 114 -4.94 15.35 -5.82
CA VAL A 114 -3.65 14.83 -6.26
C VAL A 114 -2.73 15.99 -6.66
N PRO A 115 -1.40 15.81 -6.64
CA PRO A 115 -0.48 16.87 -7.10
C PRO A 115 -0.68 17.22 -8.58
N ALA A 116 -0.21 18.39 -9.00
CA ALA A 116 -0.35 18.87 -10.38
C ALA A 116 0.35 17.97 -11.41
N ALA A 117 1.41 17.28 -11.02
CA ALA A 117 2.19 16.38 -11.86
C ALA A 117 2.80 15.25 -11.03
N VAL A 118 3.18 14.16 -11.68
CA VAL A 118 4.07 13.15 -11.09
C VAL A 118 5.47 13.71 -10.89
N ARG A 119 6.17 13.21 -9.89
CA ARG A 119 7.58 13.52 -9.64
C ARG A 119 8.45 12.40 -10.24
N THR A 120 9.44 12.77 -11.04
CA THR A 120 10.48 11.83 -11.45
C THR A 120 11.54 11.75 -10.35
N ARG A 121 11.83 10.53 -9.90
CA ARG A 121 12.91 10.23 -8.93
C ARG A 121 14.24 10.11 -9.68
N GLU A 122 15.37 10.14 -8.95
CA GLU A 122 16.71 10.01 -9.55
C GLU A 122 16.95 8.65 -10.24
N ASP A 123 16.25 7.59 -9.77
CA ASP A 123 16.29 6.28 -10.38
C ASP A 123 15.42 6.14 -11.65
N GLY A 124 14.83 7.26 -12.10
CA GLY A 124 13.96 7.31 -13.28
C GLY A 124 12.51 6.89 -13.01
N SER A 125 12.18 6.48 -11.78
CA SER A 125 10.79 6.16 -11.40
C SER A 125 9.91 7.40 -11.42
N ALA A 126 8.64 7.24 -11.78
CA ALA A 126 7.62 8.26 -11.69
C ALA A 126 6.71 8.00 -10.47
N GLU A 127 6.47 9.02 -9.66
CA GLU A 127 5.73 8.87 -8.40
C GLU A 127 4.82 10.06 -8.13
N PHE A 128 3.65 9.81 -7.55
CA PHE A 128 2.88 10.84 -6.88
C PHE A 128 2.32 10.31 -5.55
N GLU A 129 2.10 11.21 -4.61
CA GLU A 129 1.47 10.91 -3.32
C GLU A 129 0.12 11.62 -3.24
N LEU A 130 -0.84 11.00 -2.55
CA LEU A 130 -2.07 11.62 -2.08
C LEU A 130 -2.25 11.37 -0.58
N THR A 131 -3.14 12.13 0.03
CA THR A 131 -3.59 11.90 1.40
C THR A 131 -5.02 11.40 1.33
N ASP A 132 -5.30 10.27 1.97
CA ASP A 132 -6.64 9.71 2.02
C ASP A 132 -7.55 10.44 3.03
N ALA A 133 -8.78 9.98 3.18
CA ALA A 133 -9.79 10.63 4.02
C ALA A 133 -9.43 10.65 5.52
N GLU A 134 -8.53 9.78 5.97
CA GLU A 134 -8.07 9.73 7.37
C GLU A 134 -6.65 10.30 7.59
N GLY A 135 -6.06 10.87 6.55
CA GLY A 135 -4.76 11.51 6.62
C GLY A 135 -3.57 10.59 6.35
N HIS A 136 -3.80 9.33 5.93
CA HIS A 136 -2.70 8.46 5.54
C HIS A 136 -2.10 8.92 4.21
N ARG A 137 -0.79 8.92 4.13
CA ARG A 137 -0.05 9.24 2.91
C ARG A 137 0.12 7.99 2.07
N VAL A 138 -0.39 8.03 0.85
CA VAL A 138 -0.37 6.92 -0.09
C VAL A 138 0.33 7.34 -1.37
N ALA A 139 1.34 6.59 -1.77
CA ALA A 139 2.08 6.84 -3.00
C ALA A 139 1.71 5.82 -4.09
N PHE A 140 1.86 6.23 -5.33
CA PHE A 140 1.78 5.36 -6.49
C PHE A 140 3.07 5.51 -7.29
N LEU A 141 3.77 4.39 -7.45
CA LEU A 141 5.09 4.31 -8.06
C LEU A 141 5.04 3.52 -9.36
N GLU A 142 5.52 4.14 -10.43
CA GLU A 142 5.88 3.48 -11.67
C GLU A 142 7.41 3.38 -11.73
N SER A 143 7.93 2.14 -11.68
CA SER A 143 9.38 1.89 -11.67
C SER A 143 9.82 1.28 -12.99
N PRO A 144 10.94 1.76 -13.59
CA PRO A 144 11.42 1.25 -14.86
C PRO A 144 12.19 -0.07 -14.75
N ALA A 145 12.68 -0.43 -13.57
CA ALA A 145 13.55 -1.59 -13.42
C ALA A 145 13.42 -2.25 -12.05
N ASP A 146 13.66 -3.57 -12.05
CA ASP A 146 13.80 -4.38 -10.87
C ASP A 146 15.22 -4.32 -10.31
N SER A 147 15.40 -4.60 -9.03
CA SER A 147 16.69 -4.76 -8.37
C SER A 147 17.21 -6.19 -8.54
N ASP A 148 18.51 -6.35 -8.71
CA ASP A 148 19.17 -7.66 -8.63
C ASP A 148 19.32 -8.18 -7.19
N ARG A 149 19.01 -7.33 -6.20
CA ARG A 149 19.14 -7.64 -4.76
C ARG A 149 17.79 -7.92 -4.15
N GLN A 150 17.77 -8.84 -3.19
CA GLN A 150 16.60 -9.16 -2.39
C GLN A 150 17.01 -9.61 -0.99
N GLY A 151 16.08 -9.60 -0.05
CA GLY A 151 16.29 -10.06 1.31
C GLY A 151 16.71 -11.53 1.36
N ALA A 152 17.36 -11.96 2.44
CA ALA A 152 17.78 -13.35 2.59
C ALA A 152 16.75 -14.22 3.32
N ILE A 153 15.87 -13.61 4.13
CA ILE A 153 14.81 -14.31 4.89
C ILE A 153 13.48 -14.25 4.14
N SER A 154 13.15 -13.08 3.60
CA SER A 154 11.94 -12.86 2.81
C SER A 154 12.27 -12.12 1.53
N HIS A 155 11.56 -12.47 0.46
CA HIS A 155 11.70 -11.84 -0.87
C HIS A 155 10.45 -11.07 -1.28
N ARG A 156 9.46 -10.95 -0.39
CA ARG A 156 8.20 -10.30 -0.74
C ARG A 156 7.54 -9.59 0.43
N LEU A 157 7.18 -8.34 0.20
CA LEU A 157 6.27 -7.57 1.03
C LEU A 157 4.84 -7.91 0.59
N ILE A 158 4.11 -8.65 1.43
CA ILE A 158 2.82 -9.23 1.06
C ILE A 158 1.63 -8.39 1.51
N HIS A 159 1.76 -7.67 2.62
CA HIS A 159 0.73 -6.72 3.02
C HIS A 159 1.27 -5.56 3.86
N VAL A 160 0.45 -4.56 3.95
CA VAL A 160 0.63 -3.41 4.81
C VAL A 160 -0.68 -3.11 5.52
N GLY A 161 -0.60 -2.70 6.78
CA GLY A 161 -1.76 -2.35 7.57
C GLY A 161 -1.68 -0.94 8.11
N PHE A 162 -2.83 -0.29 8.26
CA PHE A 162 -2.98 0.96 8.99
C PHE A 162 -4.31 1.05 9.72
N ILE A 163 -4.33 1.88 10.75
CA ILE A 163 -5.51 2.12 11.57
C ILE A 163 -6.57 2.83 10.73
N VAL A 164 -7.80 2.31 10.74
CA VAL A 164 -8.95 2.91 10.05
C VAL A 164 -10.10 3.11 11.04
N ARG A 165 -10.65 4.31 11.09
CA ARG A 165 -11.77 4.71 11.94
C ARG A 165 -13.07 4.85 11.16
N ASP A 166 -13.01 5.44 9.96
CA ASP A 166 -14.14 5.53 9.02
C ASP A 166 -13.93 4.58 7.83
N ARG A 167 -14.28 3.32 8.04
CA ARG A 167 -14.19 2.30 7.00
C ARG A 167 -14.93 2.70 5.72
N ALA A 168 -16.08 3.35 5.83
CA ALA A 168 -16.87 3.72 4.65
C ALA A 168 -16.16 4.78 3.81
N ALA A 169 -15.48 5.74 4.45
CA ALA A 169 -14.66 6.71 3.74
C ALA A 169 -13.48 6.06 3.01
N MET A 170 -12.84 5.10 3.67
CA MET A 170 -11.70 4.36 3.09
C MET A 170 -12.14 3.43 1.96
N ASP A 171 -13.26 2.72 2.11
CA ASP A 171 -13.80 1.84 1.07
C ASP A 171 -14.12 2.63 -0.22
N ARG A 172 -14.60 3.88 -0.14
CA ARG A 172 -14.83 4.74 -1.31
C ARG A 172 -13.56 4.96 -2.13
N LEU A 173 -12.41 5.19 -1.48
CA LEU A 173 -11.15 5.36 -2.20
C LEU A 173 -10.61 4.01 -2.68
N TYR A 174 -10.39 3.07 -1.76
CA TYR A 174 -9.64 1.85 -2.09
C TYR A 174 -10.47 0.84 -2.87
N LYS A 175 -11.73 0.61 -2.51
CA LYS A 175 -12.56 -0.38 -3.19
C LYS A 175 -13.32 0.20 -4.38
N ASP A 176 -14.07 1.29 -4.17
CA ASP A 176 -14.98 1.78 -5.21
C ASP A 176 -14.20 2.49 -6.32
N LEU A 177 -13.18 3.28 -5.99
CA LEU A 177 -12.42 4.06 -6.98
C LEU A 177 -11.16 3.32 -7.47
N LEU A 178 -10.31 2.82 -6.55
CA LEU A 178 -9.08 2.13 -6.91
C LEU A 178 -9.28 0.65 -7.25
N GLY A 179 -10.44 0.05 -6.92
CA GLY A 179 -10.79 -1.30 -7.29
C GLY A 179 -10.14 -2.41 -6.46
N PHE A 180 -9.70 -2.11 -5.23
CA PHE A 180 -9.19 -3.13 -4.31
C PHE A 180 -10.25 -4.17 -4.02
N ARG A 181 -9.88 -5.44 -4.05
CA ARG A 181 -10.80 -6.57 -3.97
C ARG A 181 -10.83 -7.14 -2.57
N PRO A 182 -12.01 -7.47 -2.00
CA PRO A 182 -12.07 -8.18 -0.73
C PRO A 182 -11.17 -9.42 -0.75
N TYR A 183 -10.51 -9.71 0.38
CA TYR A 183 -9.63 -10.87 0.50
C TYR A 183 -9.96 -11.70 1.73
N TRP A 184 -9.93 -11.11 2.92
CA TRP A 184 -10.27 -11.75 4.18
C TRP A 184 -10.73 -10.69 5.19
N HIS A 185 -11.54 -11.09 6.17
CA HIS A 185 -11.81 -10.28 7.34
C HIS A 185 -11.98 -11.14 8.58
N GLY A 186 -11.65 -10.58 9.72
CA GLY A 186 -11.75 -11.26 11.01
C GLY A 186 -11.78 -10.30 12.18
N GLY A 187 -11.89 -10.87 13.37
CA GLY A 187 -11.91 -10.11 14.61
C GLY A 187 -11.66 -11.00 15.82
N MET A 188 -11.27 -10.38 16.94
CA MET A 188 -11.03 -11.05 18.21
C MET A 188 -12.31 -11.61 18.84
N LYS A 189 -13.47 -11.17 18.37
CA LYS A 189 -14.79 -11.66 18.81
C LYS A 189 -15.63 -12.04 17.60
N PRO A 190 -16.49 -13.06 17.70
CA PRO A 190 -17.28 -13.56 16.57
C PRO A 190 -18.21 -12.53 15.93
N ASP A 191 -18.65 -11.55 16.69
CA ASP A 191 -19.60 -10.49 16.30
C ASP A 191 -18.92 -9.15 15.97
N ARG A 192 -17.57 -9.11 15.92
CA ARG A 192 -16.82 -7.88 15.66
C ARG A 192 -15.77 -8.11 14.61
N THR A 193 -15.72 -7.22 13.63
CA THR A 193 -14.62 -7.16 12.65
C THR A 193 -13.56 -6.19 13.14
N ASP A 194 -12.34 -6.68 13.36
CA ASP A 194 -11.19 -5.88 13.76
C ASP A 194 -10.19 -5.72 12.60
N TRP A 195 -10.20 -6.62 11.61
CA TRP A 195 -9.31 -6.63 10.45
C TRP A 195 -10.09 -6.81 9.16
N VAL A 196 -9.73 -6.03 8.14
CA VAL A 196 -10.28 -6.16 6.79
C VAL A 196 -9.15 -6.08 5.78
N SER A 197 -8.87 -7.18 5.11
CA SER A 197 -7.85 -7.28 4.08
C SER A 197 -8.47 -7.13 2.69
N SER A 198 -7.86 -6.29 1.85
CA SER A 198 -8.28 -6.06 0.46
C SER A 198 -7.07 -6.12 -0.46
N GLN A 199 -7.08 -7.05 -1.43
CA GLN A 199 -6.01 -7.21 -2.41
C GLN A 199 -5.99 -6.05 -3.40
N VAL A 200 -4.78 -5.67 -3.83
CA VAL A 200 -4.64 -4.76 -4.98
C VAL A 200 -5.37 -5.32 -6.21
N PRO A 201 -5.87 -4.46 -7.10
CA PRO A 201 -6.75 -4.91 -8.19
C PRO A 201 -6.13 -5.95 -9.13
N GLU A 202 -4.87 -5.77 -9.49
CA GLU A 202 -4.16 -6.61 -10.47
C GLU A 202 -2.98 -7.38 -9.83
N GLY A 203 -3.11 -7.74 -8.53
CA GLY A 203 -2.09 -8.49 -7.80
C GLY A 203 -2.66 -9.26 -6.62
N THR A 204 -1.76 -9.78 -5.79
CA THR A 204 -2.10 -10.59 -4.62
C THR A 204 -1.65 -9.99 -3.30
N ASP A 205 -0.84 -8.93 -3.32
CA ASP A 205 -0.51 -8.16 -2.13
C ASP A 205 -1.77 -7.43 -1.63
N TRP A 206 -1.87 -7.18 -0.33
CA TRP A 206 -3.10 -6.56 0.20
C TRP A 206 -2.84 -5.43 1.19
N LEU A 207 -3.84 -4.58 1.28
CA LEU A 207 -3.98 -3.57 2.30
C LEU A 207 -4.87 -4.12 3.41
N GLU A 208 -4.49 -3.91 4.66
CA GLU A 208 -5.26 -4.32 5.82
C GLU A 208 -5.72 -3.10 6.64
N TYR A 209 -7.02 -3.01 6.87
CA TYR A 209 -7.59 -2.04 7.81
C TYR A 209 -7.57 -2.62 9.22
N MET A 210 -6.94 -1.90 10.14
CA MET A 210 -6.92 -2.18 11.56
C MET A 210 -8.03 -1.35 12.23
N LEU A 211 -9.17 -1.99 12.51
CA LEU A 211 -10.37 -1.34 13.02
C LEU A 211 -10.41 -1.35 14.56
N ASN A 212 -11.30 -0.54 15.12
CA ASN A 212 -11.60 -0.49 16.55
C ASN A 212 -10.40 -0.13 17.45
N VAL A 213 -9.37 0.50 16.91
CA VAL A 213 -8.23 0.97 17.68
C VAL A 213 -8.63 2.25 18.44
N PRO A 214 -8.46 2.33 19.78
CA PRO A 214 -8.79 3.52 20.56
C PRO A 214 -8.10 4.79 20.03
N ALA A 215 -8.78 5.93 20.12
CA ALA A 215 -8.21 7.20 19.66
C ALA A 215 -7.00 7.64 20.50
N ASP A 216 -6.96 7.23 21.77
CA ASP A 216 -5.90 7.50 22.74
C ASP A 216 -4.91 6.32 22.88
N ALA A 217 -4.86 5.44 21.87
CA ALA A 217 -3.94 4.32 21.84
C ALA A 217 -2.49 4.78 22.04
N SER A 218 -1.74 4.00 22.82
CA SER A 218 -0.31 4.28 23.04
C SER A 218 0.47 4.22 21.72
N ARG A 219 1.65 4.86 21.73
CA ARG A 219 2.56 4.82 20.57
C ARG A 219 2.89 3.38 20.14
N HIS A 220 3.14 2.50 21.09
CA HIS A 220 3.39 1.08 20.82
C HIS A 220 2.19 0.45 20.08
N VAL A 221 0.97 0.61 20.58
CA VAL A 221 -0.23 0.10 19.90
C VAL A 221 -0.38 0.67 18.49
N ILE A 222 -0.09 1.96 18.30
CA ILE A 222 -0.12 2.58 16.97
C ILE A 222 0.90 1.92 16.05
N GLY A 223 2.12 1.64 16.52
CA GLY A 223 3.17 0.98 15.75
C GLY A 223 2.85 -0.49 15.43
N VAL A 224 2.22 -1.20 16.38
CA VAL A 224 1.71 -2.56 16.16
C VAL A 224 0.66 -2.60 15.06
N MET A 225 -0.24 -1.61 15.03
CA MET A 225 -1.37 -1.57 14.07
C MET A 225 -0.98 -0.99 12.72
N ASN A 226 -0.03 -0.02 12.67
CA ASN A 226 0.53 0.49 11.42
C ASN A 226 1.78 -0.32 11.06
N HIS A 227 1.64 -1.35 10.23
CA HIS A 227 2.65 -2.38 10.06
C HIS A 227 2.90 -2.77 8.60
N LEU A 228 3.97 -3.55 8.43
CA LEU A 228 4.26 -4.22 7.17
C LEU A 228 4.45 -5.72 7.42
N SER A 229 4.18 -6.53 6.40
CA SER A 229 4.32 -7.98 6.51
C SER A 229 5.15 -8.56 5.36
N LEU A 230 6.11 -9.38 5.73
CA LEU A 230 7.06 -10.07 4.87
C LEU A 230 6.62 -11.53 4.71
N GLY A 231 6.37 -11.93 3.46
CA GLY A 231 5.97 -13.31 3.14
C GLY A 231 7.13 -14.30 3.30
N VAL A 232 6.85 -15.45 3.92
CA VAL A 232 7.82 -16.53 4.08
C VAL A 232 7.19 -17.88 3.78
N GLU A 233 8.00 -18.83 3.33
CA GLU A 233 7.55 -20.21 3.06
C GLU A 233 7.44 -21.06 4.32
N SER A 234 8.35 -20.85 5.28
CA SER A 234 8.42 -21.63 6.52
C SER A 234 8.73 -20.72 7.70
N MET A 235 7.86 -20.74 8.71
CA MET A 235 8.08 -19.97 9.92
C MET A 235 9.24 -20.51 10.76
N ASP A 236 9.39 -21.85 10.83
CA ASP A 236 10.52 -22.45 11.54
C ASP A 236 11.88 -22.06 10.93
N ALA A 237 11.95 -22.02 9.59
CA ALA A 237 13.16 -21.57 8.90
C ALA A 237 13.43 -20.08 9.13
N THR A 238 12.39 -19.27 9.20
CA THR A 238 12.44 -17.84 9.47
C THR A 238 12.96 -17.57 10.89
N ASP A 239 12.37 -18.21 11.90
CA ASP A 239 12.78 -18.09 13.30
C ASP A 239 14.26 -18.51 13.47
N ALA A 240 14.63 -19.68 12.90
CA ALA A 240 16.02 -20.13 12.92
C ALA A 240 16.98 -19.16 12.20
N ALA A 241 16.54 -18.50 11.13
CA ALA A 241 17.35 -17.51 10.43
C ALA A 241 17.55 -16.25 11.27
N LEU A 242 16.49 -15.72 11.88
CA LEU A 242 16.55 -14.58 12.79
C LEU A 242 17.47 -14.87 14.00
N GLN A 243 17.35 -16.04 14.63
CA GLN A 243 18.23 -16.41 15.75
C GLN A 243 19.71 -16.47 15.35
N ARG A 244 20.03 -16.86 14.11
CA ARG A 244 21.41 -16.85 13.60
C ARG A 244 22.00 -15.44 13.44
N THR A 245 21.16 -14.41 13.23
CA THR A 245 21.64 -13.02 13.18
C THR A 245 21.95 -12.43 14.56
N GLY A 246 21.62 -13.14 15.63
CA GLY A 246 21.73 -12.67 17.01
C GLY A 246 20.42 -12.11 17.57
N TRP A 247 19.37 -11.97 16.76
CA TRP A 247 18.05 -11.61 17.25
C TRP A 247 17.56 -12.63 18.29
N ARG A 248 16.90 -12.16 19.32
CA ARG A 248 16.29 -13.00 20.36
C ARG A 248 14.89 -12.49 20.66
N PRO A 249 13.89 -13.39 20.69
CA PRO A 249 12.52 -13.01 21.00
C PRO A 249 12.39 -12.44 22.42
N HIS A 250 11.59 -11.42 22.56
CA HIS A 250 11.19 -10.88 23.86
C HIS A 250 9.73 -10.43 23.81
N GLY A 251 9.05 -10.51 24.96
CA GLY A 251 7.64 -10.13 25.05
C GLY A 251 6.74 -10.96 24.12
N GLU A 252 6.10 -10.30 23.16
CA GLU A 252 5.15 -10.89 22.21
C GLU A 252 5.81 -11.45 20.94
N GLU A 253 7.14 -11.37 20.81
CA GLU A 253 7.90 -11.81 19.65
C GLU A 253 8.07 -13.33 19.61
N HIS A 254 7.03 -14.05 19.28
CA HIS A 254 7.06 -15.51 19.14
C HIS A 254 6.18 -15.95 17.96
N THR A 255 6.51 -17.11 17.41
CA THR A 255 5.70 -17.73 16.37
C THR A 255 4.30 -18.08 16.92
N GLN A 256 3.26 -17.63 16.21
CA GLN A 256 1.88 -17.86 16.58
C GLN A 256 1.03 -18.15 15.36
N MET A 257 -0.14 -18.75 15.60
CA MET A 257 -1.16 -18.93 14.57
C MET A 257 -2.06 -17.70 14.52
N GLY A 258 -2.10 -17.02 13.37
CA GLY A 258 -3.06 -15.96 13.12
C GLY A 258 -4.48 -16.46 12.97
N LEU A 259 -5.46 -15.60 13.21
CA LEU A 259 -6.88 -15.93 13.02
C LEU A 259 -7.25 -16.18 11.55
N ASP A 260 -6.43 -15.70 10.63
CA ASP A 260 -6.49 -16.01 9.19
C ASP A 260 -5.94 -17.41 8.84
N GLY A 261 -5.49 -18.17 9.83
CA GLY A 261 -4.96 -19.53 9.69
C GLY A 261 -3.52 -19.60 9.19
N LYS A 262 -2.80 -18.49 9.09
CA LYS A 262 -1.39 -18.45 8.72
C LYS A 262 -0.51 -18.34 9.96
N TYR A 263 0.69 -18.93 9.90
CA TYR A 263 1.70 -18.69 10.92
C TYR A 263 2.27 -17.27 10.78
N GLN A 264 2.48 -16.62 11.92
CA GLN A 264 3.00 -15.27 12.05
C GLN A 264 4.11 -15.21 13.08
N LEU A 265 5.08 -14.32 12.87
CA LEU A 265 6.07 -13.91 13.83
C LEU A 265 6.22 -12.39 13.75
N ASN A 266 5.96 -11.69 14.83
CA ASN A 266 6.10 -10.24 14.92
C ASN A 266 7.47 -9.87 15.47
N VAL A 267 8.17 -8.96 14.82
CA VAL A 267 9.36 -8.28 15.32
C VAL A 267 9.16 -6.78 15.23
N PHE A 268 9.89 -6.01 16.03
CA PHE A 268 9.69 -4.56 16.12
C PHE A 268 10.96 -3.81 15.78
N ASP A 269 10.83 -2.81 14.93
CA ASP A 269 11.94 -1.92 14.64
C ASP A 269 12.20 -0.96 15.82
N PRO A 270 13.32 -0.21 15.83
CA PRO A 270 13.65 0.70 16.94
C PRO A 270 12.64 1.83 17.19
N ASP A 271 11.69 2.04 16.28
CA ASP A 271 10.63 3.03 16.40
C ASP A 271 9.24 2.42 16.68
N ASP A 272 9.20 1.17 17.16
CA ASP A 272 8.00 0.38 17.47
C ASP A 272 7.15 0.01 16.23
N VAL A 273 7.67 0.07 15.01
CA VAL A 273 6.96 -0.42 13.83
C VAL A 273 7.00 -1.94 13.81
N ARG A 274 5.85 -2.57 13.76
CA ARG A 274 5.76 -4.02 13.61
C ARG A 274 6.16 -4.42 12.19
N VAL A 275 7.14 -5.29 12.09
CA VAL A 275 7.46 -6.08 10.91
C VAL A 275 7.01 -7.50 11.18
N GLU A 276 5.97 -7.92 10.47
CA GLU A 276 5.41 -9.24 10.61
C GLU A 276 6.03 -10.18 9.57
N PHE A 277 6.50 -11.34 9.98
CA PHE A 277 6.70 -12.45 9.06
C PHE A 277 5.43 -13.30 9.01
N MET A 278 4.96 -13.65 7.82
CA MET A 278 3.74 -14.42 7.64
C MET A 278 3.89 -15.46 6.55
N THR A 279 3.38 -16.68 6.77
CA THR A 279 3.36 -17.70 5.74
C THR A 279 2.44 -17.31 4.57
N PHE A 280 2.83 -17.62 3.34
CA PHE A 280 2.05 -17.25 2.14
C PHE A 280 0.64 -17.85 2.14
N THR A 281 0.50 -19.08 2.63
CA THR A 281 -0.75 -19.82 2.62
C THR A 281 -1.17 -20.20 4.04
N PRO A 282 -2.48 -20.29 4.31
CA PRO A 282 -2.97 -20.77 5.60
C PRO A 282 -2.66 -22.26 5.80
N SER A 283 -2.27 -22.63 7.03
CA SER A 283 -2.06 -24.01 7.49
C SER A 283 -3.29 -24.55 8.21
N GLN A 284 -4.21 -23.66 8.57
CA GLN A 284 -5.48 -24.01 9.23
C GLN A 284 -6.63 -23.26 8.56
N LYS A 285 -7.85 -23.71 8.78
CA LYS A 285 -9.04 -23.00 8.33
C LYS A 285 -9.07 -21.61 9.00
N PRO A 286 -9.22 -20.52 8.21
CA PRO A 286 -9.34 -19.20 8.80
C PRO A 286 -10.62 -19.07 9.62
N CYS A 287 -10.59 -18.25 10.66
CA CYS A 287 -11.81 -17.83 11.33
C CYS A 287 -12.54 -16.78 10.47
N CYS A 288 -13.78 -16.57 10.82
CA CYS A 288 -14.58 -15.39 10.53
C CYS A 288 -15.02 -15.26 9.07
N SER A 289 -14.14 -15.35 8.08
CA SER A 289 -14.47 -15.42 6.65
C SER A 289 -13.54 -16.38 5.90
N ASP A 290 -14.01 -16.90 4.78
CA ASP A 290 -13.13 -17.57 3.83
C ASP A 290 -12.30 -16.53 3.05
N PHE A 291 -11.15 -16.95 2.51
CA PHE A 291 -10.41 -16.14 1.55
C PHE A 291 -11.16 -16.09 0.22
N THR A 292 -11.26 -14.89 -0.36
CA THR A 292 -11.99 -14.64 -1.63
C THR A 292 -11.08 -14.47 -2.84
N GLY A 293 -9.77 -14.54 -2.66
CA GLY A 293 -8.78 -14.37 -3.71
C GLY A 293 -7.57 -15.31 -3.56
N PRO A 294 -6.69 -15.37 -4.57
CA PRO A 294 -5.49 -16.19 -4.52
C PRO A 294 -4.50 -15.66 -3.46
N HIS A 295 -3.76 -16.58 -2.84
CA HIS A 295 -2.68 -16.20 -1.93
C HIS A 295 -1.48 -15.66 -2.71
N PRO A 296 -0.68 -14.71 -2.12
CA PRO A 296 0.61 -14.35 -2.68
C PRO A 296 1.52 -15.58 -2.72
N LYS A 297 2.51 -15.51 -3.60
CA LYS A 297 3.52 -16.57 -3.80
C LYS A 297 4.91 -15.98 -3.53
N PRO A 298 5.92 -16.81 -3.24
CA PRO A 298 7.31 -16.41 -3.14
C PRO A 298 7.81 -15.64 -4.35
#